data_35d980edb7cddb033073d7810bd25e87
#
_entry.id   35d980edb7cddb033073d7810bd25e87
#
_cell.length_a   1.000
_cell.length_b   1.000
_cell.length_c   1.000
_cell.angle_alpha   90.00
_cell.angle_beta   90.00
_cell.angle_gamma   90.00
#
_symmetry.space_group_name_H-M   'P 1'
#
loop_
_entity.id
_entity.type
_entity.pdbx_description
1 polymer ?
#
loop_
_entity_poly.entity_id
_entity_poly.type
_entity_poly.pdbx_seq_one_letter_code
_entity_poly.pdbx_strand_id
1 'polypeptide(L)'
;MKDALQYEGRRVLVTGAASGMGAATARILVGHGDKVHGLDIRPGAKALAAFHLCDLGDPGAVDRAVTAVGGPVDSLFNCAGLPTTAPDLAVMAVNFCGHRHLTEALVADMAAGASVAFISSVAGMGWMAHAAEVL
;
A
#
# COMPACT_ATOMS: atom_id res chain seq x y z
N MET A 1 -10.54 26.02 8.83
CA MET A 1 -9.52 26.09 7.77
C MET A 1 -9.86 24.99 6.78
N LYS A 2 -10.06 25.31 5.50
CA LYS A 2 -10.28 24.25 4.49
C LYS A 2 -9.02 23.38 4.48
N ASP A 3 -9.21 22.05 4.54
CA ASP A 3 -8.11 21.08 4.40
C ASP A 3 -7.38 21.37 3.09
N ALA A 4 -6.13 21.89 3.19
CA ALA A 4 -5.32 22.25 2.04
C ALA A 4 -5.00 21.05 1.15
N LEU A 5 -5.11 19.83 1.70
CA LEU A 5 -4.82 18.58 1.01
C LEU A 5 -6.09 17.92 0.46
N GLN A 6 -7.29 18.40 0.83
CA GLN A 6 -8.60 17.91 0.37
C GLN A 6 -8.79 16.39 0.55
N TYR A 7 -8.32 15.83 1.67
CA TYR A 7 -8.45 14.40 1.95
C TYR A 7 -9.80 14.00 2.57
N GLU A 8 -10.58 14.97 3.09
CA GLU A 8 -11.84 14.68 3.79
C GLU A 8 -12.83 13.86 2.94
N GLY A 9 -13.22 12.71 3.45
CA GLY A 9 -14.20 11.82 2.84
C GLY A 9 -13.68 10.94 1.70
N ARG A 10 -12.38 11.01 1.36
CA ARG A 10 -11.77 10.14 0.35
C ARG A 10 -11.73 8.69 0.78
N ARG A 11 -11.79 7.81 -0.20
CA ARG A 11 -11.59 6.39 -0.01
C ARG A 11 -10.13 6.05 -0.26
N VAL A 12 -9.43 5.66 0.79
CA VAL A 12 -7.98 5.45 0.77
C VAL A 12 -7.64 4.01 1.11
N LEU A 13 -6.74 3.42 0.35
CA LEU A 13 -6.18 2.10 0.63
C LEU A 13 -4.74 2.24 1.14
N VAL A 14 -4.41 1.59 2.25
CA VAL A 14 -3.08 1.60 2.86
C VAL A 14 -2.60 0.18 3.07
N THR A 15 -1.47 -0.19 2.46
CA THR A 15 -0.81 -1.47 2.73
C THR A 15 0.13 -1.37 3.94
N GLY A 16 0.37 -2.48 4.64
CA GLY A 16 1.16 -2.47 5.87
C GLY A 16 0.45 -1.76 7.04
N ALA A 17 -0.88 -1.74 7.01
CA ALA A 17 -1.70 -0.93 7.91
C ALA A 17 -1.76 -1.43 9.35
N ALA A 18 -1.21 -2.60 9.67
CA ALA A 18 -1.20 -3.16 11.02
C ALA A 18 -0.09 -2.57 11.90
N SER A 19 0.98 -2.02 11.33
CA SER A 19 2.13 -1.54 12.12
C SER A 19 2.93 -0.45 11.41
N GLY A 20 3.90 0.15 12.10
CA GLY A 20 4.90 1.04 11.53
C GLY A 20 4.32 2.23 10.77
N MET A 21 4.91 2.53 9.61
CA MET A 21 4.53 3.67 8.78
C MET A 21 3.12 3.54 8.22
N GLY A 22 2.71 2.34 7.78
CA GLY A 22 1.35 2.13 7.27
C GLY A 22 0.28 2.39 8.32
N ALA A 23 0.46 1.90 9.56
CA ALA A 23 -0.46 2.17 10.66
C ALA A 23 -0.48 3.67 11.04
N ALA A 24 0.66 4.34 10.98
CA ALA A 24 0.75 5.78 11.25
C ALA A 24 0.02 6.59 10.15
N THR A 25 0.25 6.25 8.89
CA THR A 25 -0.44 6.85 7.74
C THR A 25 -1.94 6.65 7.85
N ALA A 26 -2.39 5.43 8.09
CA ALA A 26 -3.81 5.12 8.24
C ALA A 26 -4.47 5.94 9.37
N ARG A 27 -3.80 6.07 10.52
CA ARG A 27 -4.30 6.88 11.64
C ARG A 27 -4.42 8.36 11.30
N ILE A 28 -3.45 8.94 10.60
CA ILE A 28 -3.48 10.33 10.16
C ILE A 28 -4.66 10.57 9.22
N LEU A 29 -4.83 9.70 8.23
CA LEU A 29 -5.92 9.79 7.25
C LEU A 29 -7.31 9.68 7.91
N VAL A 30 -7.48 8.73 8.83
CA VAL A 30 -8.72 8.65 9.64
C VAL A 30 -8.95 9.95 10.41
N GLY A 31 -7.91 10.55 10.98
CA GLY A 31 -7.99 11.85 11.67
C GLY A 31 -8.39 13.01 10.75
N HIS A 32 -8.17 12.91 9.46
CA HIS A 32 -8.63 13.85 8.43
C HIS A 32 -10.05 13.56 7.91
N GLY A 33 -10.68 12.50 8.38
CA GLY A 33 -12.06 12.16 7.99
C GLY A 33 -12.15 11.22 6.78
N ASP A 34 -11.05 10.60 6.38
CA ASP A 34 -11.03 9.66 5.26
C ASP A 34 -11.60 8.29 5.63
N LYS A 35 -12.12 7.60 4.62
CA LYS A 35 -12.57 6.21 4.69
C LYS A 35 -11.40 5.29 4.35
N VAL A 36 -10.62 4.94 5.36
CA VAL A 36 -9.39 4.17 5.19
C VAL A 36 -9.68 2.67 5.19
N HIS A 37 -9.27 1.99 4.14
CA HIS A 37 -9.17 0.54 4.03
C HIS A 37 -7.71 0.13 4.31
N GLY A 38 -7.48 -0.80 5.23
CA GLY A 38 -6.16 -1.33 5.53
C GLY A 38 -5.93 -2.70 4.90
N LEU A 39 -4.73 -2.95 4.40
CA LEU A 39 -4.24 -4.26 3.99
C LEU A 39 -3.00 -4.64 4.82
N ASP A 40 -2.97 -5.83 5.38
CA ASP A 40 -1.79 -6.40 6.04
C ASP A 40 -1.94 -7.92 6.17
N ILE A 41 -0.85 -8.62 6.43
CA ILE A 41 -0.87 -10.05 6.80
C ILE A 41 -1.36 -10.29 8.23
N ARG A 42 -1.42 -9.25 9.06
CA ARG A 42 -1.87 -9.27 10.45
C ARG A 42 -3.07 -8.35 10.63
N PRO A 43 -3.98 -8.65 11.57
CA PRO A 43 -5.09 -7.76 11.86
C PRO A 43 -4.59 -6.39 12.34
N GLY A 44 -5.26 -5.34 11.90
CA GLY A 44 -4.96 -3.95 12.21
C GLY A 44 -5.96 -3.30 13.17
N ALA A 45 -5.88 -1.97 13.26
CA ALA A 45 -6.72 -1.17 14.16
C ALA A 45 -8.20 -1.21 13.76
N LYS A 46 -9.09 -1.28 14.77
CA LYS A 46 -10.55 -1.28 14.59
C LYS A 46 -11.13 0.05 14.07
N ALA A 47 -10.34 1.12 14.08
CA ALA A 47 -10.81 2.46 13.68
C ALA A 47 -10.88 2.65 12.15
N LEU A 48 -10.42 1.69 11.35
CA LEU A 48 -10.47 1.76 9.90
C LEU A 48 -11.89 1.45 9.38
N ALA A 49 -12.24 2.01 8.24
CA ALA A 49 -13.52 1.73 7.57
C ALA A 49 -13.64 0.24 7.19
N ALA A 50 -12.54 -0.37 6.77
CA ALA A 50 -12.42 -1.82 6.57
C ALA A 50 -10.97 -2.26 6.74
N PHE A 51 -10.77 -3.56 7.02
CA PHE A 51 -9.45 -4.17 7.09
C PHE A 51 -9.48 -5.53 6.38
N HIS A 52 -8.52 -5.74 5.48
CA HIS A 52 -8.42 -6.94 4.66
C HIS A 52 -7.10 -7.66 4.96
N LEU A 53 -7.17 -8.93 5.35
CA LEU A 53 -5.99 -9.76 5.46
C LEU A 53 -5.47 -10.10 4.06
N CYS A 54 -4.24 -9.71 3.77
CA CYS A 54 -3.63 -9.89 2.47
C CYS A 54 -2.11 -10.05 2.60
N ASP A 55 -1.61 -11.15 2.07
CA ASP A 55 -0.18 -11.31 1.80
C ASP A 55 0.10 -10.78 0.39
N LEU A 56 0.86 -9.70 0.30
CA LEU A 56 1.26 -9.12 -1.00
C LEU A 56 2.19 -10.03 -1.80
N GLY A 57 2.85 -11.00 -1.16
CA GLY A 57 3.64 -12.02 -1.84
C GLY A 57 2.78 -13.10 -2.54
N ASP A 58 1.49 -13.16 -2.27
CA ASP A 58 0.52 -14.08 -2.93
C ASP A 58 -0.39 -13.30 -3.89
N PRO A 59 -0.22 -13.41 -5.22
CA PRO A 59 -1.08 -12.73 -6.19
C PRO A 59 -2.57 -13.03 -6.01
N GLY A 60 -2.92 -14.26 -5.65
CA GLY A 60 -4.31 -14.64 -5.39
C GLY A 60 -4.88 -13.95 -4.15
N ALA A 61 -4.06 -13.69 -3.12
CA ALA A 61 -4.48 -12.89 -1.97
C ALA A 61 -4.72 -11.43 -2.35
N VAL A 62 -3.88 -10.87 -3.23
CA VAL A 62 -4.06 -9.51 -3.76
C VAL A 62 -5.37 -9.41 -4.53
N ASP A 63 -5.68 -10.34 -5.44
CA ASP A 63 -6.92 -10.34 -6.22
C ASP A 63 -8.16 -10.41 -5.33
N ARG A 64 -8.12 -11.27 -4.30
CA ARG A 64 -9.20 -11.35 -3.30
C ARG A 64 -9.36 -10.05 -2.52
N ALA A 65 -8.26 -9.42 -2.15
CA ALA A 65 -8.29 -8.15 -1.41
C ALA A 65 -8.86 -7.01 -2.29
N VAL A 66 -8.46 -6.90 -3.55
CA VAL A 66 -9.02 -5.94 -4.51
C VAL A 66 -10.53 -6.13 -4.66
N THR A 67 -10.97 -7.38 -4.83
CA THR A 67 -12.40 -7.72 -4.89
C THR A 67 -13.13 -7.30 -3.60
N ALA A 68 -12.55 -7.55 -2.44
CA ALA A 68 -13.13 -7.21 -1.14
C ALA A 68 -13.16 -5.70 -0.87
N VAL A 69 -12.17 -4.95 -1.35
CA VAL A 69 -12.18 -3.48 -1.33
C VAL A 69 -13.39 -2.97 -2.12
N GLY A 70 -13.69 -3.54 -3.26
CA GLY A 70 -14.92 -3.32 -4.01
C GLY A 70 -15.15 -1.89 -4.46
N GLY A 71 -14.65 -1.51 -5.61
CA GLY A 71 -14.82 -0.20 -6.23
C GLY A 71 -13.61 0.73 -6.10
N PRO A 72 -13.69 1.91 -6.71
CA PRO A 72 -12.55 2.81 -6.87
C PRO A 72 -12.03 3.33 -5.53
N VAL A 73 -10.73 3.57 -5.50
CA VAL A 73 -10.05 4.29 -4.41
C VAL A 73 -9.50 5.63 -4.94
N ASP A 74 -9.53 6.65 -4.09
CA ASP A 74 -9.02 7.97 -4.42
C ASP A 74 -7.51 8.08 -4.18
N SER A 75 -6.98 7.25 -3.28
CA SER A 75 -5.54 7.21 -3.01
C SER A 75 -5.10 5.82 -2.56
N LEU A 76 -3.92 5.39 -3.04
CA LEU A 76 -3.25 4.16 -2.63
C LEU A 76 -1.91 4.51 -1.98
N PHE A 77 -1.70 4.07 -0.74
CA PHE A 77 -0.42 4.18 -0.03
C PHE A 77 0.22 2.81 0.12
N ASN A 78 1.25 2.55 -0.66
CA ASN A 78 2.05 1.32 -0.63
C ASN A 78 3.11 1.44 0.46
N CYS A 79 2.75 1.10 1.71
CA CYS A 79 3.61 1.19 2.89
C CYS A 79 4.12 -0.16 3.40
N ALA A 80 3.54 -1.27 2.94
CA ALA A 80 4.02 -2.60 3.32
C ALA A 80 5.45 -2.81 2.80
N GLY A 81 6.21 -3.64 3.49
CA GLY A 81 7.53 -4.01 3.02
C GLY A 81 8.22 -4.98 3.96
N LEU A 82 9.06 -5.82 3.40
CA LEU A 82 9.97 -6.69 4.11
C LEU A 82 11.35 -6.05 4.18
N PRO A 83 12.06 -6.20 5.31
CA PRO A 83 13.43 -5.71 5.47
C PRO A 83 14.42 -6.58 4.67
N THR A 84 15.62 -6.06 4.43
CA THR A 84 16.72 -6.76 3.75
C THR A 84 17.21 -8.02 4.49
N THR A 85 16.78 -8.24 5.72
CA THR A 85 17.06 -9.46 6.49
C THR A 85 16.12 -10.62 6.13
N ALA A 86 15.04 -10.36 5.39
CA ALA A 86 14.16 -11.39 4.87
C ALA A 86 14.79 -12.06 3.61
N PRO A 87 14.36 -13.28 3.23
CA PRO A 87 14.84 -13.92 2.00
C PRO A 87 14.60 -13.04 0.76
N ASP A 88 15.57 -12.96 -0.15
CA ASP A 88 15.56 -12.05 -1.30
C ASP A 88 14.31 -12.20 -2.18
N LEU A 89 13.90 -13.44 -2.46
CA LEU A 89 12.67 -13.69 -3.24
C LEU A 89 11.42 -13.20 -2.54
N ALA A 90 11.36 -13.30 -1.22
CA ALA A 90 10.23 -12.76 -0.46
C ALA A 90 10.22 -11.22 -0.48
N VAL A 91 11.40 -10.60 -0.37
CA VAL A 91 11.54 -9.14 -0.51
C VAL A 91 11.06 -8.69 -1.88
N MET A 92 11.49 -9.34 -2.97
CA MET A 92 11.04 -9.03 -4.32
C MET A 92 9.54 -9.26 -4.50
N ALA A 93 9.03 -10.38 -4.00
CA ALA A 93 7.61 -10.71 -4.10
C ALA A 93 6.72 -9.66 -3.43
N VAL A 94 7.08 -9.20 -2.22
CA VAL A 94 6.29 -8.23 -1.47
C VAL A 94 6.58 -6.80 -1.91
N ASN A 95 7.88 -6.38 -1.89
CA ASN A 95 8.25 -4.97 -2.05
C ASN A 95 8.14 -4.46 -3.48
N PHE A 96 8.11 -5.35 -4.45
CA PHE A 96 7.98 -4.99 -5.86
C PHE A 96 6.76 -5.64 -6.53
N CYS A 97 6.76 -6.98 -6.68
CA CYS A 97 5.74 -7.67 -7.46
C CYS A 97 4.33 -7.47 -6.90
N GLY A 98 4.16 -7.60 -5.58
CA GLY A 98 2.87 -7.46 -4.92
C GLY A 98 2.32 -6.04 -4.99
N HIS A 99 3.17 -5.03 -4.75
CA HIS A 99 2.77 -3.63 -4.91
C HIS A 99 2.42 -3.28 -6.35
N ARG A 100 3.21 -3.79 -7.31
CA ARG A 100 2.92 -3.62 -8.72
C ARG A 100 1.58 -4.23 -9.09
N HIS A 101 1.36 -5.50 -8.72
CA HIS A 101 0.12 -6.22 -9.01
C HIS A 101 -1.11 -5.50 -8.41
N LEU A 102 -1.04 -5.12 -7.13
CA LEU A 102 -2.09 -4.35 -6.46
C LEU A 102 -2.38 -3.03 -7.17
N THR A 103 -1.34 -2.30 -7.54
CA THR A 103 -1.47 -1.00 -8.22
C THR A 103 -2.10 -1.16 -9.61
N GLU A 104 -1.62 -2.12 -10.41
CA GLU A 104 -2.16 -2.42 -11.74
C GLU A 104 -3.63 -2.86 -11.68
N ALA A 105 -4.01 -3.62 -10.65
CA ALA A 105 -5.38 -4.08 -10.45
C ALA A 105 -6.35 -2.93 -10.06
N LEU A 106 -5.85 -1.88 -9.43
CA LEU A 106 -6.68 -0.76 -8.95
C LEU A 106 -6.71 0.43 -9.91
N VAL A 107 -5.60 0.70 -10.61
CA VAL A 107 -5.40 1.97 -11.35
C VAL A 107 -6.42 2.17 -12.46
N ALA A 108 -6.91 1.10 -13.06
CA ALA A 108 -7.91 1.19 -14.14
C ALA A 108 -9.25 1.80 -13.68
N ASP A 109 -9.59 1.61 -12.40
CA ASP A 109 -10.85 2.08 -11.79
C ASP A 109 -10.67 3.36 -10.97
N MET A 110 -9.42 3.85 -10.80
CA MET A 110 -9.15 5.08 -10.07
C MET A 110 -9.62 6.30 -10.85
N ALA A 111 -10.26 7.24 -10.16
CA ALA A 111 -10.76 8.47 -10.78
C ALA A 111 -9.62 9.41 -11.20
N ALA A 112 -9.92 10.33 -12.12
CA ALA A 112 -9.00 11.40 -12.46
C ALA A 112 -8.67 12.24 -11.21
N GLY A 113 -7.39 12.47 -10.95
CA GLY A 113 -6.91 13.14 -9.74
C GLY A 113 -6.63 12.22 -8.56
N ALA A 114 -6.82 10.90 -8.72
CA ALA A 114 -6.37 9.92 -7.75
C ALA A 114 -4.84 9.88 -7.66
N SER A 115 -4.32 9.36 -6.55
CA SER A 115 -2.89 9.33 -6.28
C SER A 115 -2.41 7.96 -5.84
N VAL A 116 -1.17 7.62 -6.24
CA VAL A 116 -0.48 6.42 -5.77
C VAL A 116 0.86 6.84 -5.17
N ALA A 117 1.12 6.43 -3.93
CA ALA A 117 2.37 6.67 -3.24
C ALA A 117 3.08 5.34 -2.92
N PHE A 118 4.39 5.34 -3.02
CA PHE A 118 5.25 4.21 -2.64
C PHE A 118 6.28 4.66 -1.60
N ILE A 119 6.49 3.86 -0.58
CA ILE A 119 7.60 4.04 0.35
C ILE A 119 8.84 3.40 -0.26
N SER A 120 9.84 4.23 -0.55
CA SER A 120 11.15 3.81 -1.00
C SER A 120 12.17 3.80 0.15
N SER A 121 13.39 3.35 -0.11
CA SER A 121 14.43 3.26 0.90
C SER A 121 15.79 3.69 0.36
N VAL A 122 16.61 4.27 1.25
CA VAL A 122 18.03 4.52 0.99
C VAL A 122 18.82 3.23 0.74
N ALA A 123 18.31 2.08 1.14
CA ALA A 123 18.91 0.79 0.84
C ALA A 123 19.03 0.51 -0.68
N GLY A 124 18.22 1.18 -1.51
CA GLY A 124 18.30 1.11 -2.97
C GLY A 124 19.34 2.03 -3.61
N MET A 125 20.02 2.90 -2.87
CA MET A 125 20.93 3.90 -3.45
C MET A 125 22.17 3.32 -4.14
N GLY A 126 22.57 2.09 -3.81
CA GLY A 126 23.75 1.42 -4.40
C GLY A 126 23.47 0.66 -5.70
N TRP A 127 22.22 0.60 -6.18
CA TRP A 127 21.82 -0.27 -7.29
C TRP A 127 22.61 -0.01 -8.59
N MET A 128 23.00 1.24 -8.86
CA MET A 128 23.73 1.60 -10.09
C MET A 128 25.10 0.93 -10.19
N ALA A 129 25.75 0.66 -9.06
CA ALA A 129 27.03 -0.05 -9.04
C ALA A 129 26.90 -1.53 -9.49
N HIS A 130 25.67 -2.09 -9.39
CA HIS A 130 25.36 -3.48 -9.71
C HIS A 130 24.43 -3.61 -10.93
N ALA A 131 24.11 -2.50 -11.59
CA ALA A 131 23.16 -2.52 -12.72
C ALA A 131 23.63 -3.45 -13.86
N ALA A 132 24.95 -3.53 -14.12
CA ALA A 132 25.52 -4.41 -15.16
C ALA A 132 25.44 -5.91 -14.83
N GLU A 133 25.17 -6.27 -13.57
CA GLU A 133 24.99 -7.66 -13.14
C GLU A 133 23.55 -8.14 -13.34
N VAL A 134 22.61 -7.21 -13.53
CA VAL A 134 21.18 -7.48 -13.61
C VAL A 134 20.63 -7.27 -15.02
N LEU A 135 21.30 -6.48 -15.85
CA LEU A 135 20.95 -6.19 -17.25
C LEU A 135 21.73 -7.07 -18.21
#